data_cd04edc8dd8dd9c335561183da88f75d
#
_entry.id   cd04edc8dd8dd9c335561183da88f75d
#
_cell.length_a   1.000
_cell.length_b   1.000
_cell.length_c   1.000
_cell.angle_alpha   90.00
_cell.angle_beta   90.00
_cell.angle_gamma   90.00
#
_symmetry.space_group_name_H-M   'P 1'
#
loop_
_entity.id
_entity.type
_entity.pdbx_description
1 polymer ?
#
loop_
_entity_poly.entity_id
_entity_poly.type
_entity_poly.pdbx_seq_one_letter_code
_entity_poly.pdbx_strand_id
1 'polypeptide(L)'
;MQTDRKTVLITGSGQNIGRGIAHHLAAAGLNIIINGSSNRDAAESVADEVRTHGVTALVVMGNVGNKTEAETIAKTGIAHFGAIDVLVNNAAIRPHASFLETSDEDWQRILDVDLNAAVWLARMVLPAMVSNGWGRIISFSGMNAQRGYPGASAVSVAKHAVWGLTKALAVEFGPSGVTANIISPGTFPGDDPAKASDPKFTKLLNENPTRRLGTTDDIGGMISYLCSDHGGFVNGQMLQINGGVVMQF
;
A
#
# COMPACT_ATOMS: atom_id res chain seq x y z
N MET A 1 13.09 5.85 -25.57
CA MET A 1 11.82 6.57 -25.67
C MET A 1 11.18 6.54 -24.30
N GLN A 2 11.11 7.68 -23.62
CA GLN A 2 10.34 7.82 -22.37
C GLN A 2 8.89 7.64 -22.76
N THR A 3 8.25 6.56 -22.31
CA THR A 3 6.84 6.33 -22.60
C THR A 3 6.03 7.31 -21.76
N ASP A 4 4.98 7.89 -22.32
CA ASP A 4 4.01 8.83 -21.67
C ASP A 4 3.19 8.14 -20.53
N ARG A 5 3.69 6.99 -20.06
CA ARG A 5 3.03 6.16 -19.07
C ARG A 5 3.34 6.63 -17.66
N LYS A 6 2.32 6.71 -16.82
CA LYS A 6 2.48 6.96 -15.39
C LYS A 6 3.23 5.83 -14.71
N THR A 7 3.99 6.15 -13.68
CA THR A 7 4.79 5.19 -12.91
C THR A 7 4.29 5.08 -11.49
N VAL A 8 4.16 3.86 -10.99
CA VAL A 8 3.78 3.58 -9.60
C VAL A 8 4.91 2.92 -8.82
N LEU A 9 5.16 3.42 -7.62
CA LEU A 9 5.94 2.72 -6.59
C LEU A 9 4.98 2.02 -5.63
N ILE A 10 5.13 0.69 -5.50
CA ILE A 10 4.36 -0.13 -4.57
C ILE A 10 5.32 -0.74 -3.57
N THR A 11 5.24 -0.33 -2.30
CA THR A 11 6.10 -0.89 -1.25
C THR A 11 5.61 -2.28 -0.82
N GLY A 12 6.54 -3.22 -0.59
CA GLY A 12 6.19 -4.58 -0.18
C GLY A 12 5.38 -5.34 -1.23
N SER A 13 5.72 -5.21 -2.52
CA SER A 13 4.91 -5.72 -3.63
C SER A 13 5.36 -7.06 -4.21
N GLY A 14 6.31 -7.75 -3.58
CA GLY A 14 6.77 -9.08 -4.01
C GLY A 14 5.80 -10.22 -3.71
N GLN A 15 4.66 -9.97 -3.05
CA GLN A 15 3.68 -11.01 -2.67
C GLN A 15 2.33 -10.41 -2.27
N ASN A 16 1.32 -11.27 -2.12
CA ASN A 16 0.01 -10.97 -1.52
C ASN A 16 -0.66 -9.72 -2.15
N ILE A 17 -1.23 -8.84 -1.33
CA ILE A 17 -1.95 -7.64 -1.77
C ILE A 17 -1.07 -6.78 -2.69
N GLY A 18 0.20 -6.57 -2.35
CA GLY A 18 1.12 -5.76 -3.14
C GLY A 18 1.34 -6.32 -4.56
N ARG A 19 1.47 -7.66 -4.70
CA ARG A 19 1.53 -8.33 -6.00
C ARG A 19 0.24 -8.12 -6.79
N GLY A 20 -0.93 -8.33 -6.17
CA GLY A 20 -2.21 -8.11 -6.85
C GLY A 20 -2.39 -6.68 -7.34
N ILE A 21 -1.99 -5.67 -6.54
CA ILE A 21 -1.99 -4.26 -6.95
C ILE A 21 -1.09 -4.05 -8.17
N ALA A 22 0.12 -4.64 -8.16
CA ALA A 22 1.06 -4.51 -9.28
C ALA A 22 0.46 -5.04 -10.59
N HIS A 23 -0.22 -6.20 -10.56
CA HIS A 23 -0.93 -6.74 -11.71
C HIS A 23 -2.04 -5.82 -12.23
N HIS A 24 -2.89 -5.33 -11.34
CA HIS A 24 -4.00 -4.44 -11.73
C HIS A 24 -3.51 -3.14 -12.36
N LEU A 25 -2.47 -2.52 -11.78
CA LEU A 25 -1.94 -1.28 -12.31
C LEU A 25 -1.12 -1.49 -13.60
N ALA A 26 -0.43 -2.63 -13.73
CA ALA A 26 0.21 -3.02 -14.98
C ALA A 26 -0.81 -3.24 -16.11
N ALA A 27 -1.92 -3.93 -15.82
CA ALA A 27 -3.02 -4.12 -16.77
C ALA A 27 -3.69 -2.78 -17.16
N ALA A 28 -3.66 -1.78 -16.28
CA ALA A 28 -4.08 -0.41 -16.55
C ALA A 28 -3.03 0.42 -17.31
N GLY A 29 -1.87 -0.17 -17.64
CA GLY A 29 -0.83 0.44 -18.47
C GLY A 29 0.21 1.27 -17.72
N LEU A 30 0.29 1.19 -16.38
CA LEU A 30 1.30 1.91 -15.62
C LEU A 30 2.62 1.13 -15.59
N ASN A 31 3.75 1.85 -15.57
CA ASN A 31 5.04 1.27 -15.23
C ASN A 31 5.11 0.98 -13.73
N ILE A 32 5.75 -0.11 -13.32
CA ILE A 32 5.71 -0.61 -11.95
C ILE A 32 7.10 -0.61 -11.32
N ILE A 33 7.23 -0.01 -10.15
CA ILE A 33 8.39 -0.18 -9.28
C ILE A 33 7.99 -1.16 -8.18
N ILE A 34 8.57 -2.36 -8.24
CA ILE A 34 8.39 -3.43 -7.27
C ILE A 34 9.41 -3.23 -6.15
N ASN A 35 8.94 -3.15 -4.91
CA ASN A 35 9.83 -3.08 -3.75
C ASN A 35 9.64 -4.30 -2.85
N GLY A 36 10.74 -4.83 -2.36
CA GLY A 36 10.81 -5.85 -1.33
C GLY A 36 12.00 -5.59 -0.40
N SER A 37 11.93 -6.08 0.84
CA SER A 37 13.02 -5.87 1.82
C SER A 37 14.04 -7.02 1.85
N SER A 38 13.66 -8.25 1.54
CA SER A 38 14.51 -9.43 1.75
C SER A 38 14.44 -10.49 0.65
N ASN A 39 13.27 -10.72 0.07
CA ASN A 39 13.08 -11.76 -0.96
C ASN A 39 13.11 -11.14 -2.37
N ARG A 40 14.33 -11.10 -2.95
CA ARG A 40 14.53 -10.59 -4.30
C ARG A 40 13.85 -11.45 -5.35
N ASP A 41 13.92 -12.78 -5.22
CA ASP A 41 13.38 -13.70 -6.21
C ASP A 41 11.86 -13.54 -6.35
N ALA A 42 11.15 -13.36 -5.23
CA ALA A 42 9.72 -13.08 -5.26
C ALA A 42 9.43 -11.72 -5.93
N ALA A 43 10.25 -10.71 -5.70
CA ALA A 43 10.08 -9.40 -6.34
C ALA A 43 10.35 -9.47 -7.85
N GLU A 44 11.38 -10.19 -8.29
CA GLU A 44 11.67 -10.39 -9.71
C GLU A 44 10.58 -11.23 -10.41
N SER A 45 10.08 -12.28 -9.74
CA SER A 45 8.94 -13.05 -10.26
C SER A 45 7.73 -12.16 -10.55
N VAL A 46 7.37 -11.27 -9.62
CA VAL A 46 6.27 -10.32 -9.84
C VAL A 46 6.61 -9.33 -10.97
N ALA A 47 7.86 -8.88 -11.07
CA ALA A 47 8.29 -8.01 -12.15
C ALA A 47 8.13 -8.69 -13.52
N ASP A 48 8.51 -9.97 -13.63
CA ASP A 48 8.33 -10.74 -14.88
C ASP A 48 6.85 -10.93 -15.22
N GLU A 49 6.02 -11.23 -14.21
CA GLU A 49 4.57 -11.36 -14.40
C GLU A 49 3.95 -10.05 -14.94
N VAL A 50 4.26 -8.90 -14.34
CA VAL A 50 3.66 -7.63 -14.76
C VAL A 50 4.20 -7.14 -16.11
N ARG A 51 5.42 -7.50 -16.50
CA ARG A 51 5.97 -7.21 -17.85
C ARG A 51 5.16 -7.84 -18.97
N THR A 52 4.44 -8.93 -18.70
CA THR A 52 3.55 -9.56 -19.69
C THR A 52 2.40 -8.65 -20.13
N HIS A 53 2.07 -7.61 -19.36
CA HIS A 53 1.10 -6.57 -19.73
C HIS A 53 1.70 -5.49 -20.67
N GLY A 54 2.97 -5.65 -21.11
CA GLY A 54 3.62 -4.70 -22.00
C GLY A 54 4.08 -3.41 -21.32
N VAL A 55 4.21 -3.39 -20.00
CA VAL A 55 4.73 -2.27 -19.20
C VAL A 55 6.18 -2.53 -18.78
N THR A 56 6.88 -1.49 -18.35
CA THR A 56 8.21 -1.62 -17.74
C THR A 56 8.07 -1.88 -16.24
N ALA A 57 8.83 -2.86 -15.72
CA ALA A 57 8.91 -3.13 -14.28
C ALA A 57 10.36 -3.04 -13.81
N LEU A 58 10.58 -2.32 -12.72
CA LEU A 58 11.88 -2.15 -12.05
C LEU A 58 11.79 -2.72 -10.63
N VAL A 59 12.70 -3.63 -10.28
CA VAL A 59 12.81 -4.12 -8.90
C VAL A 59 13.82 -3.28 -8.14
N VAL A 60 13.40 -2.73 -7.01
CA VAL A 60 14.26 -1.96 -6.09
C VAL A 60 14.12 -2.55 -4.69
N MET A 61 15.14 -3.30 -4.27
CA MET A 61 15.19 -3.86 -2.91
C MET A 61 15.58 -2.80 -1.90
N GLY A 62 14.99 -2.88 -0.71
CA GLY A 62 15.31 -2.04 0.43
C GLY A 62 14.22 -2.07 1.50
N ASN A 63 14.63 -1.86 2.74
CA ASN A 63 13.73 -1.77 3.88
C ASN A 63 13.16 -0.36 4.00
N VAL A 64 11.87 -0.20 3.75
CA VAL A 64 11.19 1.10 3.85
C VAL A 64 11.17 1.68 5.28
N GLY A 65 11.36 0.84 6.30
CA GLY A 65 11.52 1.28 7.70
C GLY A 65 12.89 1.92 7.99
N ASN A 66 13.82 1.91 7.04
CA ASN A 66 15.06 2.66 7.09
C ASN A 66 14.94 3.88 6.19
N LYS A 67 15.07 5.08 6.74
CA LYS A 67 14.90 6.34 6.00
C LYS A 67 15.80 6.43 4.77
N THR A 68 17.08 6.09 4.92
CA THR A 68 18.06 6.19 3.81
C THR A 68 17.72 5.20 2.69
N GLU A 69 17.30 3.98 3.04
CA GLU A 69 16.88 2.98 2.05
C GLU A 69 15.56 3.40 1.38
N ALA A 70 14.57 3.90 2.13
CA ALA A 70 13.32 4.41 1.58
C ALA A 70 13.56 5.55 0.57
N GLU A 71 14.42 6.52 0.92
CA GLU A 71 14.81 7.58 -0.01
C GLU A 71 15.56 7.03 -1.24
N THR A 72 16.42 6.03 -1.06
CA THR A 72 17.13 5.38 -2.16
C THR A 72 16.19 4.66 -3.11
N ILE A 73 15.17 3.97 -2.59
CA ILE A 73 14.13 3.33 -3.40
C ILE A 73 13.45 4.37 -4.31
N ALA A 74 13.00 5.48 -3.74
CA ALA A 74 12.35 6.54 -4.52
C ALA A 74 13.31 7.18 -5.54
N LYS A 75 14.55 7.51 -5.14
CA LYS A 75 15.57 8.09 -6.03
C LYS A 75 15.88 7.18 -7.21
N THR A 76 16.01 5.87 -6.97
CA THR A 76 16.28 4.89 -8.03
C THR A 76 15.11 4.84 -9.01
N GLY A 77 13.88 4.82 -8.52
CA GLY A 77 12.68 4.85 -9.37
C GLY A 77 12.58 6.14 -10.19
N ILE A 78 12.80 7.28 -9.57
CA ILE A 78 12.79 8.60 -10.25
C ILE A 78 13.91 8.68 -11.30
N ALA A 79 15.11 8.20 -10.99
CA ALA A 79 16.22 8.21 -11.94
C ALA A 79 15.92 7.33 -13.18
N HIS A 80 15.18 6.23 -13.00
CA HIS A 80 14.85 5.31 -14.09
C HIS A 80 13.67 5.78 -14.96
N PHE A 81 12.61 6.31 -14.32
CA PHE A 81 11.36 6.67 -15.00
C PHE A 81 11.12 8.18 -15.16
N GLY A 82 11.94 9.01 -14.54
CA GLY A 82 11.79 10.47 -14.52
C GLY A 82 10.90 10.98 -13.38
N ALA A 83 9.83 10.28 -13.07
CA ALA A 83 8.91 10.61 -11.97
C ALA A 83 8.26 9.35 -11.39
N ILE A 84 7.67 9.49 -10.21
CA ILE A 84 6.74 8.53 -9.61
C ILE A 84 5.40 9.27 -9.44
N ASP A 85 4.42 8.87 -10.22
CA ASP A 85 3.10 9.51 -10.28
C ASP A 85 2.12 8.93 -9.26
N VAL A 86 2.35 7.68 -8.86
CA VAL A 86 1.52 6.97 -7.87
C VAL A 86 2.41 6.37 -6.80
N LEU A 87 2.09 6.61 -5.53
CA LEU A 87 2.73 5.98 -4.38
C LEU A 87 1.71 5.10 -3.66
N VAL A 88 2.01 3.79 -3.56
CA VAL A 88 1.23 2.84 -2.77
C VAL A 88 2.05 2.37 -1.57
N ASN A 89 1.74 2.91 -0.38
CA ASN A 89 2.34 2.53 0.90
C ASN A 89 1.67 1.25 1.42
N ASN A 90 2.08 0.09 0.87
CA ASN A 90 1.50 -1.21 1.21
C ASN A 90 2.36 -2.01 2.21
N ALA A 91 3.67 -1.80 2.25
CA ALA A 91 4.54 -2.47 3.21
C ALA A 91 4.08 -2.25 4.65
N ALA A 92 4.06 -3.32 5.44
CA ALA A 92 3.68 -3.28 6.85
C ALA A 92 4.28 -4.44 7.62
N ILE A 93 4.53 -4.24 8.90
CA ILE A 93 4.86 -5.31 9.85
C ILE A 93 3.78 -5.39 10.92
N ARG A 94 3.51 -6.60 11.40
CA ARG A 94 2.44 -6.85 12.37
C ARG A 94 2.90 -7.81 13.47
N PRO A 95 3.96 -7.48 14.23
CA PRO A 95 4.32 -8.26 15.39
C PRO A 95 3.17 -8.20 16.40
N HIS A 96 3.02 -9.26 17.18
CA HIS A 96 1.98 -9.38 18.19
C HIS A 96 2.64 -9.54 19.56
N ALA A 97 2.46 -8.54 20.42
CA ALA A 97 2.92 -8.54 21.79
C ALA A 97 1.94 -7.73 22.66
N SER A 98 1.79 -8.07 23.94
CA SER A 98 1.01 -7.25 24.84
C SER A 98 1.62 -5.84 24.96
N PHE A 99 0.81 -4.85 25.33
CA PHE A 99 1.29 -3.47 25.44
C PHE A 99 2.47 -3.34 26.43
N LEU A 100 2.41 -4.08 27.53
CA LEU A 100 3.46 -4.05 28.57
C LEU A 100 4.73 -4.79 28.16
N GLU A 101 4.68 -5.67 27.18
CA GLU A 101 5.81 -6.46 26.70
C GLU A 101 6.41 -5.91 25.41
N THR A 102 5.75 -4.93 24.77
CA THR A 102 6.28 -4.30 23.54
C THR A 102 7.47 -3.40 23.95
N SER A 103 8.66 -3.75 23.45
CA SER A 103 9.87 -2.94 23.67
C SER A 103 9.79 -1.60 22.91
N ASP A 104 10.55 -0.60 23.36
CA ASP A 104 10.65 0.67 22.66
C ASP A 104 11.26 0.49 21.25
N GLU A 105 12.14 -0.49 21.06
CA GLU A 105 12.74 -0.82 19.77
C GLU A 105 11.69 -1.39 18.80
N ASP A 106 10.86 -2.34 19.26
CA ASP A 106 9.77 -2.88 18.44
C ASP A 106 8.72 -1.82 18.15
N TRP A 107 8.39 -0.98 19.13
CA TRP A 107 7.50 0.15 18.95
C TRP A 107 8.00 1.07 17.84
N GLN A 108 9.25 1.51 17.92
CA GLN A 108 9.85 2.39 16.92
C GLN A 108 9.94 1.73 15.55
N ARG A 109 10.34 0.46 15.48
CA ARG A 109 10.39 -0.31 14.24
C ARG A 109 9.05 -0.39 13.53
N ILE A 110 7.96 -0.56 14.30
CA ILE A 110 6.59 -0.56 13.74
C ILE A 110 6.23 0.83 13.21
N LEU A 111 6.52 1.89 13.95
CA LEU A 111 6.29 3.26 13.50
C LEU A 111 7.10 3.58 12.24
N ASP A 112 8.33 3.12 12.16
CA ASP A 112 9.20 3.40 11.00
C ASP A 112 8.67 2.74 9.72
N VAL A 113 8.23 1.48 9.79
CA VAL A 113 7.69 0.77 8.63
C VAL A 113 6.26 1.23 8.29
N ASP A 114 5.38 1.31 9.29
CA ASP A 114 3.93 1.47 9.07
C ASP A 114 3.47 2.93 9.01
N LEU A 115 4.33 3.90 9.39
CA LEU A 115 4.03 5.33 9.36
C LEU A 115 5.15 6.16 8.69
N ASN A 116 6.38 6.13 9.25
CA ASN A 116 7.44 7.03 8.83
C ASN A 116 7.86 6.79 7.36
N ALA A 117 7.81 5.55 6.88
CA ALA A 117 8.03 5.20 5.48
C ALA A 117 7.10 6.01 4.55
N ALA A 118 5.81 6.12 4.89
CA ALA A 118 4.86 6.90 4.09
C ALA A 118 5.20 8.38 4.06
N VAL A 119 5.70 8.93 5.18
CA VAL A 119 6.16 10.33 5.26
C VAL A 119 7.39 10.55 4.39
N TRP A 120 8.40 9.68 4.51
CA TRP A 120 9.65 9.83 3.75
C TRP A 120 9.42 9.69 2.25
N LEU A 121 8.69 8.66 1.82
CA LEU A 121 8.39 8.42 0.42
C LEU A 121 7.49 9.52 -0.18
N ALA A 122 6.46 9.99 0.54
CA ALA A 122 5.62 11.08 0.08
C ALA A 122 6.44 12.35 -0.21
N ARG A 123 7.38 12.71 0.69
CA ARG A 123 8.28 13.85 0.48
C ARG A 123 9.14 13.73 -0.77
N MET A 124 9.50 12.51 -1.17
CA MET A 124 10.30 12.26 -2.37
C MET A 124 9.49 12.39 -3.66
N VAL A 125 8.22 11.99 -3.66
CA VAL A 125 7.42 11.92 -4.88
C VAL A 125 6.54 13.16 -5.12
N LEU A 126 6.09 13.82 -4.05
CA LEU A 126 5.20 14.99 -4.13
C LEU A 126 5.73 16.14 -4.99
N PRO A 127 7.02 16.52 -4.98
CA PRO A 127 7.49 17.63 -5.81
C PRO A 127 7.17 17.43 -7.30
N ALA A 128 7.38 16.22 -7.84
CA ALA A 128 7.05 15.91 -9.23
C ALA A 128 5.54 15.86 -9.46
N MET A 129 4.77 15.24 -8.56
CA MET A 129 3.31 15.19 -8.64
C MET A 129 2.69 16.60 -8.70
N VAL A 130 3.15 17.52 -7.84
CA VAL A 130 2.70 18.92 -7.80
C VAL A 130 3.07 19.65 -9.08
N SER A 131 4.33 19.51 -9.55
CA SER A 131 4.80 20.13 -10.79
C SER A 131 4.00 19.65 -12.02
N ASN A 132 3.61 18.37 -12.03
CA ASN A 132 2.85 17.77 -13.14
C ASN A 132 1.33 18.00 -13.02
N GLY A 133 0.84 18.59 -11.92
CA GLY A 133 -0.59 18.80 -11.69
C GLY A 133 -1.39 17.50 -11.53
N TRP A 134 -0.73 16.39 -11.20
CA TRP A 134 -1.36 15.08 -11.03
C TRP A 134 -0.55 14.15 -10.13
N GLY A 135 -1.21 13.47 -9.23
CA GLY A 135 -0.59 12.47 -8.36
C GLY A 135 -1.61 11.66 -7.58
N ARG A 136 -1.21 10.46 -7.14
CA ARG A 136 -2.02 9.58 -6.29
C ARG A 136 -1.19 9.02 -5.15
N ILE A 137 -1.61 9.23 -3.92
CA ILE A 137 -1.01 8.63 -2.73
C ILE A 137 -2.05 7.71 -2.09
N ILE A 138 -1.73 6.44 -1.96
CA ILE A 138 -2.61 5.42 -1.40
C ILE A 138 -1.88 4.73 -0.27
N SER A 139 -2.47 4.76 0.92
CA SER A 139 -1.92 4.12 2.11
C SER A 139 -2.85 3.02 2.62
N PHE A 140 -2.39 2.23 3.58
CA PHE A 140 -3.16 1.13 4.16
C PHE A 140 -3.36 1.32 5.66
N SER A 141 -4.62 1.26 6.10
CA SER A 141 -5.04 1.03 7.47
C SER A 141 -5.28 -0.47 7.70
N GLY A 142 -6.33 -0.80 8.40
CA GLY A 142 -6.83 -2.16 8.60
C GLY A 142 -8.01 -2.16 9.56
N MET A 143 -8.94 -3.09 9.38
CA MET A 143 -10.12 -3.21 10.23
C MET A 143 -9.78 -3.40 11.72
N ASN A 144 -8.69 -4.14 12.02
CA ASN A 144 -8.26 -4.37 13.39
C ASN A 144 -7.78 -3.09 14.08
N ALA A 145 -7.11 -2.21 13.35
CA ALA A 145 -6.70 -0.91 13.88
C ALA A 145 -7.93 -0.06 14.27
N GLN A 146 -8.98 -0.09 13.46
CA GLN A 146 -10.21 0.67 13.71
C GLN A 146 -11.00 0.17 14.94
N ARG A 147 -10.99 -1.15 15.18
CA ARG A 147 -11.70 -1.77 16.30
C ARG A 147 -10.91 -1.75 17.60
N GLY A 148 -9.61 -1.57 17.51
CA GLY A 148 -8.67 -1.99 18.54
C GLY A 148 -8.46 -3.50 18.52
N TYR A 149 -7.21 -3.93 18.69
CA TYR A 149 -6.86 -5.35 18.66
C TYR A 149 -5.82 -5.63 19.76
N PRO A 150 -6.11 -6.56 20.68
CA PRO A 150 -5.14 -6.92 21.71
C PRO A 150 -3.80 -7.35 21.10
N GLY A 151 -2.70 -6.89 21.66
CA GLY A 151 -1.35 -7.20 21.20
C GLY A 151 -0.90 -6.47 19.92
N ALA A 152 -1.62 -5.43 19.48
CA ALA A 152 -1.29 -4.65 18.29
C ALA A 152 -1.38 -3.13 18.52
N SER A 153 -1.02 -2.66 19.70
CA SER A 153 -1.14 -1.24 20.08
C SER A 153 -0.32 -0.32 19.16
N ALA A 154 0.96 -0.63 18.94
CA ALA A 154 1.84 0.16 18.07
C ALA A 154 1.34 0.18 16.61
N VAL A 155 0.88 -0.97 16.08
CA VAL A 155 0.29 -1.06 14.75
C VAL A 155 -0.98 -0.19 14.66
N SER A 156 -1.85 -0.23 15.67
CA SER A 156 -3.06 0.58 15.71
C SER A 156 -2.73 2.08 15.72
N VAL A 157 -1.74 2.50 16.52
CA VAL A 157 -1.27 3.89 16.55
C VAL A 157 -0.73 4.30 15.17
N ALA A 158 0.18 3.51 14.57
CA ALA A 158 0.74 3.81 13.25
C ALA A 158 -0.36 3.96 12.18
N LYS A 159 -1.34 3.05 12.15
CA LYS A 159 -2.42 3.08 11.16
C LYS A 159 -3.38 4.26 11.34
N HIS A 160 -3.63 4.72 12.57
CA HIS A 160 -4.38 5.95 12.81
C HIS A 160 -3.57 7.20 12.43
N ALA A 161 -2.26 7.20 12.71
CA ALA A 161 -1.38 8.29 12.33
C ALA A 161 -1.28 8.44 10.79
N VAL A 162 -1.17 7.34 10.04
CA VAL A 162 -1.23 7.37 8.56
C VAL A 162 -2.57 7.90 8.07
N TRP A 163 -3.69 7.62 8.76
CA TRP A 163 -4.99 8.21 8.44
C TRP A 163 -4.96 9.73 8.63
N GLY A 164 -4.36 10.22 9.71
CA GLY A 164 -4.14 11.66 9.92
C GLY A 164 -3.30 12.29 8.82
N LEU A 165 -2.18 11.65 8.47
CA LEU A 165 -1.31 12.08 7.37
C LEU A 165 -2.07 12.14 6.03
N THR A 166 -2.86 11.10 5.72
CA THR A 166 -3.66 11.04 4.49
C THR A 166 -4.58 12.25 4.35
N LYS A 167 -5.30 12.62 5.42
CA LYS A 167 -6.19 13.79 5.43
C LYS A 167 -5.42 15.09 5.20
N ALA A 168 -4.28 15.26 5.87
CA ALA A 168 -3.44 16.44 5.73
C ALA A 168 -2.94 16.60 4.28
N LEU A 169 -2.38 15.54 3.69
CA LEU A 169 -1.91 15.54 2.30
C LEU A 169 -3.05 15.81 1.31
N ALA A 170 -4.23 15.23 1.55
CA ALA A 170 -5.39 15.43 0.69
C ALA A 170 -5.83 16.91 0.62
N VAL A 171 -5.81 17.60 1.75
CA VAL A 171 -6.18 19.02 1.83
C VAL A 171 -5.08 19.91 1.27
N GLU A 172 -3.82 19.65 1.63
CA GLU A 172 -2.69 20.49 1.25
C GLU A 172 -2.40 20.42 -0.25
N PHE A 173 -2.41 19.23 -0.84
CA PHE A 173 -2.02 19.00 -2.24
C PHE A 173 -3.18 18.79 -3.20
N GLY A 174 -4.42 18.74 -2.71
CA GLY A 174 -5.61 18.67 -3.55
C GLY A 174 -5.68 19.76 -4.61
N PRO A 175 -5.42 21.05 -4.29
CA PRO A 175 -5.36 22.12 -5.29
C PRO A 175 -4.32 21.91 -6.40
N SER A 176 -3.32 21.09 -6.17
CA SER A 176 -2.29 20.73 -7.15
C SER A 176 -2.62 19.45 -7.94
N GLY A 177 -3.85 18.92 -7.88
CA GLY A 177 -4.26 17.72 -8.61
C GLY A 177 -3.79 16.41 -7.98
N VAL A 178 -3.25 16.43 -6.75
CA VAL A 178 -2.84 15.23 -6.02
C VAL A 178 -3.94 14.77 -5.07
N THR A 179 -4.35 13.50 -5.16
CA THR A 179 -5.27 12.92 -4.18
C THR A 179 -4.52 11.96 -3.24
N ALA A 180 -4.94 11.96 -1.98
CA ALA A 180 -4.44 11.03 -0.98
C ALA A 180 -5.60 10.28 -0.33
N ASN A 181 -5.57 8.94 -0.37
CA ASN A 181 -6.61 8.08 0.19
C ASN A 181 -6.00 6.93 0.98
N ILE A 182 -6.81 6.30 1.82
CA ILE A 182 -6.37 5.15 2.60
C ILE A 182 -7.34 3.99 2.44
N ILE A 183 -6.81 2.79 2.22
CA ILE A 183 -7.58 1.55 2.14
C ILE A 183 -7.60 0.88 3.52
N SER A 184 -8.77 0.46 3.96
CA SER A 184 -8.92 -0.40 5.13
C SER A 184 -9.37 -1.80 4.71
N PRO A 185 -8.42 -2.73 4.52
CA PRO A 185 -8.74 -4.08 4.10
C PRO A 185 -9.35 -4.90 5.25
N GLY A 186 -10.19 -5.84 4.86
CA GLY A 186 -10.70 -6.91 5.71
C GLY A 186 -9.70 -8.05 5.87
N THR A 187 -10.21 -9.27 5.84
CA THR A 187 -9.40 -10.49 5.89
C THR A 187 -9.05 -10.97 4.50
N PHE A 188 -7.76 -11.08 4.26
CA PHE A 188 -7.17 -11.62 3.02
C PHE A 188 -6.25 -12.79 3.38
N PRO A 189 -6.46 -14.01 2.85
CA PRO A 189 -5.63 -15.18 3.19
C PRO A 189 -4.22 -15.09 2.61
N GLY A 190 -3.99 -14.21 1.62
CA GLY A 190 -2.74 -14.09 0.88
C GLY A 190 -2.64 -15.11 -0.26
N ASP A 191 -1.44 -15.23 -0.83
CA ASP A 191 -1.18 -16.07 -2.02
C ASP A 191 -0.97 -17.56 -1.67
N ASP A 192 -0.91 -17.92 -0.37
CA ASP A 192 -0.70 -19.29 0.09
C ASP A 192 -2.03 -20.06 0.17
N PRO A 193 -2.29 -21.04 -0.73
CA PRO A 193 -3.53 -21.81 -0.73
C PRO A 193 -3.76 -22.62 0.55
N ALA A 194 -2.68 -23.02 1.25
CA ALA A 194 -2.78 -23.78 2.50
C ALA A 194 -3.43 -22.95 3.61
N LYS A 195 -3.22 -21.66 3.61
CA LYS A 195 -3.86 -20.73 4.57
C LYS A 195 -5.37 -20.64 4.38
N ALA A 196 -5.87 -20.78 3.17
CA ALA A 196 -7.32 -20.73 2.90
C ALA A 196 -8.08 -21.86 3.61
N SER A 197 -7.40 -22.98 3.90
CA SER A 197 -7.97 -24.14 4.60
C SER A 197 -7.83 -24.09 6.13
N ASP A 198 -7.19 -23.04 6.69
CA ASP A 198 -7.05 -22.84 8.13
C ASP A 198 -8.45 -22.64 8.76
N PRO A 199 -8.82 -23.38 9.83
CA PRO A 199 -10.08 -23.20 10.56
C PRO A 199 -10.37 -21.77 10.99
N LYS A 200 -9.32 -20.97 11.24
CA LYS A 200 -9.43 -19.55 11.53
C LYS A 200 -10.10 -18.79 10.38
N PHE A 201 -9.73 -19.07 9.14
CA PHE A 201 -10.34 -18.42 7.97
C PHE A 201 -11.77 -18.90 7.73
N THR A 202 -12.11 -20.15 8.03
CA THR A 202 -13.49 -20.63 7.99
C THR A 202 -14.40 -19.84 8.92
N LYS A 203 -13.94 -19.56 10.15
CA LYS A 203 -14.67 -18.70 11.10
C LYS A 203 -14.86 -17.29 10.54
N LEU A 204 -13.78 -16.65 10.08
CA LEU A 204 -13.82 -15.28 9.55
C LEU A 204 -14.69 -15.15 8.30
N LEU A 205 -14.70 -16.18 7.44
CA LEU A 205 -15.58 -16.27 6.28
C LEU A 205 -17.05 -16.30 6.71
N ASN A 206 -17.39 -17.12 7.70
CA ASN A 206 -18.76 -17.25 8.20
C ASN A 206 -19.26 -15.99 8.93
N GLU A 207 -18.36 -15.23 9.52
CA GLU A 207 -18.66 -13.95 10.18
C GLU A 207 -18.73 -12.78 9.19
N ASN A 208 -18.18 -12.92 7.97
CA ASN A 208 -18.20 -11.88 6.97
C ASN A 208 -19.61 -11.74 6.35
N PRO A 209 -20.21 -10.56 6.31
CA PRO A 209 -21.51 -10.34 5.69
C PRO A 209 -21.60 -10.82 4.22
N THR A 210 -20.51 -10.69 3.45
CA THR A 210 -20.47 -11.16 2.06
C THR A 210 -20.21 -12.65 1.93
N ARG A 211 -20.03 -13.38 3.06
CA ARG A 211 -19.78 -14.82 3.09
C ARG A 211 -18.58 -15.28 2.28
N ARG A 212 -17.61 -14.40 2.10
CA ARG A 212 -16.30 -14.71 1.49
C ARG A 212 -15.19 -13.91 2.13
N LEU A 213 -13.97 -14.34 1.92
CA LEU A 213 -12.77 -13.56 2.22
C LEU A 213 -12.43 -12.64 1.04
N GLY A 214 -11.64 -11.60 1.29
CA GLY A 214 -11.15 -10.72 0.26
C GLY A 214 -10.12 -11.41 -0.64
N THR A 215 -10.10 -11.03 -1.91
CA THR A 215 -9.07 -11.39 -2.88
C THR A 215 -8.22 -10.16 -3.22
N THR A 216 -7.04 -10.39 -3.76
CA THR A 216 -6.17 -9.28 -4.20
C THR A 216 -6.84 -8.40 -5.25
N ASP A 217 -7.77 -8.96 -6.03
CA ASP A 217 -8.56 -8.23 -7.04
C ASP A 217 -9.53 -7.23 -6.42
N ASP A 218 -10.09 -7.53 -5.25
CA ASP A 218 -10.95 -6.57 -4.54
C ASP A 218 -10.21 -5.27 -4.20
N ILE A 219 -8.92 -5.38 -3.85
CA ILE A 219 -8.06 -4.23 -3.56
C ILE A 219 -7.53 -3.60 -4.85
N GLY A 220 -6.99 -4.42 -5.75
CA GLY A 220 -6.37 -3.97 -6.99
C GLY A 220 -7.35 -3.20 -7.87
N GLY A 221 -8.59 -3.68 -7.99
CA GLY A 221 -9.66 -3.01 -8.73
C GLY A 221 -9.99 -1.63 -8.16
N MET A 222 -10.08 -1.49 -6.83
CA MET A 222 -10.30 -0.19 -6.18
C MET A 222 -9.13 0.75 -6.40
N ILE A 223 -7.90 0.27 -6.27
CA ILE A 223 -6.71 1.12 -6.49
C ILE A 223 -6.61 1.55 -7.95
N SER A 224 -6.92 0.66 -8.91
CA SER A 224 -7.00 1.02 -10.33
C SER A 224 -8.02 2.12 -10.58
N TYR A 225 -9.21 2.05 -9.94
CA TYR A 225 -10.19 3.12 -10.00
C TYR A 225 -9.64 4.44 -9.46
N LEU A 226 -9.00 4.44 -8.28
CA LEU A 226 -8.42 5.65 -7.68
C LEU A 226 -7.31 6.26 -8.55
N CYS A 227 -6.58 5.45 -9.32
CA CYS A 227 -5.53 5.88 -10.23
C CYS A 227 -6.06 6.33 -11.60
N SER A 228 -7.33 6.09 -11.91
CA SER A 228 -7.97 6.56 -13.14
C SER A 228 -8.42 8.02 -13.03
N ASP A 229 -8.86 8.59 -14.16
CA ASP A 229 -9.46 9.92 -14.21
C ASP A 229 -10.74 9.99 -13.38
N HIS A 230 -11.51 8.89 -13.33
CA HIS A 230 -12.74 8.80 -12.54
C HIS A 230 -12.50 8.83 -11.02
N GLY A 231 -11.30 8.44 -10.57
CA GLY A 231 -10.90 8.52 -9.16
C GLY A 231 -10.49 9.91 -8.68
N GLY A 232 -10.40 10.90 -9.59
CA GLY A 232 -9.88 12.23 -9.29
C GLY A 232 -10.67 13.05 -8.27
N PHE A 233 -11.94 12.70 -8.02
CA PHE A 233 -12.77 13.37 -7.00
C PHE A 233 -12.84 12.59 -5.67
N VAL A 234 -12.19 11.44 -5.58
CA VAL A 234 -12.04 10.68 -4.32
C VAL A 234 -10.76 11.13 -3.64
N ASN A 235 -10.89 11.96 -2.61
CA ASN A 235 -9.75 12.54 -1.91
C ASN A 235 -9.99 12.60 -0.40
N GLY A 236 -8.99 12.26 0.40
CA GLY A 236 -9.05 12.25 1.85
C GLY A 236 -9.96 11.16 2.44
N GLN A 237 -10.24 10.08 1.71
CA GLN A 237 -11.20 9.06 2.13
C GLN A 237 -10.53 7.81 2.69
N MET A 238 -11.18 7.20 3.70
CA MET A 238 -10.89 5.83 4.11
C MET A 238 -11.89 4.89 3.44
N LEU A 239 -11.39 4.08 2.51
CA LEU A 239 -12.21 3.15 1.73
C LEU A 239 -12.18 1.76 2.38
N GLN A 240 -13.34 1.32 2.85
CA GLN A 240 -13.52 0.02 3.51
C GLN A 240 -13.66 -1.08 2.45
N ILE A 241 -12.67 -1.97 2.36
CA ILE A 241 -12.70 -3.13 1.47
C ILE A 241 -12.63 -4.39 2.36
N ASN A 242 -13.72 -4.69 3.05
CA ASN A 242 -13.75 -5.69 4.11
C ASN A 242 -15.00 -6.58 4.12
N GLY A 243 -15.84 -6.49 3.08
CA GLY A 243 -17.07 -7.28 2.99
C GLY A 243 -18.14 -6.93 4.02
N GLY A 244 -18.08 -5.70 4.61
CA GLY A 244 -19.04 -5.22 5.59
C GLY A 244 -18.73 -5.60 7.04
N VAL A 245 -17.56 -6.17 7.33
CA VAL A 245 -17.15 -6.54 8.71
C VAL A 245 -16.95 -5.31 9.60
N VAL A 246 -16.50 -4.21 9.02
CA VAL A 246 -16.47 -2.88 9.66
C VAL A 246 -17.19 -1.91 8.75
N MET A 247 -18.17 -1.21 9.28
CA MET A 247 -18.90 -0.15 8.60
C MET A 247 -18.58 1.18 9.26
N GLN A 248 -18.45 2.23 8.46
CA GLN A 248 -18.31 3.61 8.94
C GLN A 248 -19.63 4.36 8.74
N PHE A 249 -19.87 5.30 9.63
CA PHE A 249 -20.94 6.28 9.50
C PHE A 249 -20.43 7.50 8.75
#